data_20f454b4946da1085c79d35b47f47f52
#
_entry.id   20f454b4946da1085c79d35b47f47f52
#
_cell.length_a   1.000
_cell.length_b   1.000
_cell.length_c   1.000
_cell.angle_alpha   90.00
_cell.angle_beta   90.00
_cell.angle_gamma   90.00
#
_symmetry.space_group_name_H-M   'P 1'
#
loop_
_entity.id
_entity.type
_entity.pdbx_description
1 polymer ?
#
loop_
_entity_poly.entity_id
_entity_poly.type
_entity_poly.pdbx_seq_one_letter_code
_entity_poly.pdbx_strand_id
1 'polypeptide(L)'
;MQIIDPQEVKSIQLAILADIDACCKAEGIRYSLAYGTLIGAVRHQGYIPWDDDIDLIMPRPDYDRFLRAFRSEENEVLDLSHSNVCVETFTKVCRKGTVMIDRALGRALWGVNVDIFPIDGAPEEGLEQHYEAMCRKQEWIPRLCPFYKAVGKNRFRWFVKYCLKRLRYPSLRRCAGVKQEINAELRACRFGDTPLAGAYFGDDGIREFMPAEWFLEYTELPFEGKMYPVIARYDDYLRRLFGDYMQLPPEAQRVSRHDYDSYLTDNA
;
A
#
# COMPACT_ATOMS: atom_id res chain seq x y z
N MET A 1 -0.55 21.29 15.49
CA MET A 1 0.08 20.19 14.74
C MET A 1 1.59 20.38 14.81
N GLN A 2 2.34 19.40 15.28
CA GLN A 2 3.79 19.40 15.39
C GLN A 2 4.36 18.52 14.27
N ILE A 3 5.40 19.00 13.58
CA ILE A 3 6.09 18.22 12.53
C ILE A 3 6.84 17.05 13.18
N ILE A 4 6.80 15.90 12.51
CA ILE A 4 7.50 14.67 12.92
C ILE A 4 8.80 14.60 12.13
N ASP A 5 9.91 14.35 12.81
CA ASP A 5 11.20 14.15 12.18
C ASP A 5 11.22 12.86 11.32
N PRO A 6 11.93 12.82 10.18
CA PRO A 6 11.99 11.61 9.34
C PRO A 6 12.47 10.35 10.06
N GLN A 7 13.35 10.44 11.04
CA GLN A 7 13.77 9.28 11.83
C GLN A 7 12.66 8.81 12.77
N GLU A 8 11.89 9.73 13.32
CA GLU A 8 10.70 9.41 14.11
C GLU A 8 9.60 8.78 13.24
N VAL A 9 9.42 9.24 11.99
CA VAL A 9 8.52 8.59 11.01
C VAL A 9 8.91 7.13 10.82
N LYS A 10 10.20 6.84 10.56
CA LYS A 10 10.69 5.45 10.43
C LYS A 10 10.47 4.63 11.70
N SER A 11 10.66 5.22 12.86
CA SER A 11 10.40 4.55 14.16
C SER A 11 8.92 4.20 14.32
N ILE A 12 8.02 5.07 13.90
CA ILE A 12 6.57 4.82 13.91
C ILE A 12 6.22 3.70 12.93
N GLN A 13 6.77 3.71 11.72
CA GLN A 13 6.54 2.65 10.72
C GLN A 13 7.03 1.28 11.22
N LEU A 14 8.20 1.24 11.88
CA LEU A 14 8.71 0.01 12.49
C LEU A 14 7.83 -0.50 13.63
N ALA A 15 7.22 0.39 14.41
CA ALA A 15 6.25 0.00 15.43
C ALA A 15 4.96 -0.55 14.79
N ILE A 16 4.46 0.05 13.71
CA ILE A 16 3.32 -0.48 12.95
C ILE A 16 3.66 -1.86 12.37
N LEU A 17 4.85 -2.02 11.76
CA LEU A 17 5.31 -3.30 11.22
C LEU A 17 5.39 -4.38 12.30
N ALA A 18 5.84 -4.02 13.51
CA ALA A 18 5.89 -4.95 14.63
C ALA A 18 4.49 -5.41 15.08
N ASP A 19 3.49 -4.51 15.09
CA ASP A 19 2.09 -4.86 15.40
C ASP A 19 1.50 -5.79 14.32
N ILE A 20 1.80 -5.51 13.04
CA ILE A 20 1.38 -6.36 11.92
C ILE A 20 2.00 -7.76 12.05
N ASP A 21 3.31 -7.83 12.28
CA ASP A 21 4.05 -9.09 12.44
C ASP A 21 3.51 -9.91 13.62
N ALA A 22 3.26 -9.29 14.76
CA ALA A 22 2.68 -9.94 15.94
C ALA A 22 1.30 -10.52 15.65
N CYS A 23 0.43 -9.76 14.99
CA CYS A 23 -0.88 -10.25 14.55
C CYS A 23 -0.75 -11.43 13.58
N CYS A 24 0.11 -11.30 12.56
CA CYS A 24 0.31 -12.33 11.56
C CYS A 24 0.84 -13.63 12.17
N LYS A 25 1.79 -13.55 13.11
CA LYS A 25 2.32 -14.71 13.85
C LYS A 25 1.26 -15.37 14.72
N ALA A 26 0.47 -14.60 15.45
CA ALA A 26 -0.59 -15.11 16.32
C ALA A 26 -1.69 -15.85 15.53
N GLU A 27 -2.05 -15.33 14.37
CA GLU A 27 -3.14 -15.83 13.53
C GLU A 27 -2.67 -16.82 12.44
N GLY A 28 -1.36 -17.05 12.30
CA GLY A 28 -0.80 -17.88 11.24
C GLY A 28 -1.08 -17.29 9.84
N ILE A 29 -0.97 -15.98 9.69
CA ILE A 29 -1.16 -15.22 8.46
C ILE A 29 0.19 -15.05 7.77
N ARG A 30 0.27 -15.39 6.49
CA ARG A 30 1.48 -15.22 5.69
C ARG A 30 1.54 -13.82 5.11
N TYR A 31 2.71 -13.22 5.15
CA TYR A 31 3.02 -11.97 4.48
C TYR A 31 4.51 -11.94 4.08
N SER A 32 4.90 -11.01 3.25
CA SER A 32 6.29 -10.77 2.87
C SER A 32 6.57 -9.28 2.86
N LEU A 33 7.79 -8.88 3.24
CA LEU A 33 8.32 -7.60 2.80
C LEU A 33 8.31 -7.56 1.27
N ALA A 34 8.08 -6.38 0.67
CA ALA A 34 7.94 -6.25 -0.78
C ALA A 34 8.68 -5.01 -1.31
N TYR A 35 8.81 -4.90 -2.61
CA TYR A 35 9.31 -3.73 -3.35
C TYR A 35 10.60 -3.12 -2.75
N GLY A 36 10.58 -1.81 -2.49
CA GLY A 36 11.70 -1.07 -1.88
C GLY A 36 12.13 -1.63 -0.54
N THR A 37 11.17 -2.00 0.30
CA THR A 37 11.43 -2.60 1.62
C THR A 37 12.18 -3.92 1.52
N LEU A 38 11.80 -4.77 0.55
CA LEU A 38 12.49 -6.05 0.32
C LEU A 38 13.90 -5.83 -0.27
N ILE A 39 14.08 -4.90 -1.21
CA ILE A 39 15.41 -4.50 -1.67
C ILE A 39 16.25 -4.01 -0.48
N GLY A 40 15.66 -3.22 0.40
CA GLY A 40 16.28 -2.74 1.63
C GLY A 40 16.77 -3.89 2.52
N ALA A 41 15.91 -4.87 2.78
CA ALA A 41 16.24 -6.05 3.56
C ALA A 41 17.44 -6.84 2.96
N VAL A 42 17.41 -7.10 1.65
CA VAL A 42 18.47 -7.85 0.95
C VAL A 42 19.78 -7.09 0.89
N ARG A 43 19.74 -5.81 0.54
CA ARG A 43 20.95 -5.03 0.18
C ARG A 43 21.52 -4.23 1.34
N HIS A 44 20.68 -3.77 2.27
CA HIS A 44 21.02 -2.85 3.34
C HIS A 44 20.75 -3.42 4.74
N GLN A 45 20.02 -4.53 4.86
CA GLN A 45 19.51 -5.09 6.12
C GLN A 45 18.62 -4.09 6.90
N GLY A 46 17.97 -3.18 6.16
CA GLY A 46 17.15 -2.09 6.68
C GLY A 46 16.60 -1.26 5.51
N TYR A 47 16.16 -0.05 5.81
CA TYR A 47 15.72 0.87 4.76
C TYR A 47 16.80 1.14 3.71
N ILE A 48 16.40 1.29 2.46
CA ILE A 48 17.23 1.98 1.48
C ILE A 48 17.46 3.41 2.02
N PRO A 49 18.69 3.97 2.01
CA PRO A 49 18.99 5.22 2.70
C PRO A 49 18.12 6.43 2.32
N TRP A 50 17.58 6.44 1.10
CA TRP A 50 16.69 7.49 0.57
C TRP A 50 15.23 7.08 0.50
N ASP A 51 14.85 5.91 1.04
CA ASP A 51 13.48 5.41 1.10
C ASP A 51 12.80 5.78 2.42
N ASP A 52 11.49 5.92 2.39
CA ASP A 52 10.71 6.46 3.50
C ASP A 52 9.39 5.73 3.76
N ASP A 53 9.19 4.54 3.16
CA ASP A 53 7.99 3.72 3.32
C ASP A 53 8.32 2.25 3.65
N ILE A 54 7.31 1.52 4.07
CA ILE A 54 7.32 0.07 4.25
C ILE A 54 6.16 -0.53 3.48
N ASP A 55 6.50 -1.45 2.58
CA ASP A 55 5.57 -2.18 1.75
C ASP A 55 5.57 -3.66 2.08
N LEU A 56 4.38 -4.22 2.19
CA LEU A 56 4.12 -5.64 2.41
C LEU A 56 3.21 -6.19 1.32
N ILE A 57 3.37 -7.47 1.03
CA ILE A 57 2.42 -8.24 0.22
C ILE A 57 1.82 -9.38 1.02
N MET A 58 0.55 -9.68 0.77
CA MET A 58 -0.15 -10.81 1.36
C MET A 58 -0.97 -11.56 0.31
N PRO A 59 -0.89 -12.91 0.22
CA PRO A 59 -1.86 -13.67 -0.56
C PRO A 59 -3.30 -13.30 -0.16
N ARG A 60 -4.23 -13.20 -1.12
CA ARG A 60 -5.61 -12.73 -0.87
C ARG A 60 -6.31 -13.44 0.32
N PRO A 61 -6.22 -14.76 0.51
CA PRO A 61 -6.84 -15.41 1.66
C PRO A 61 -6.25 -14.95 3.00
N ASP A 62 -4.94 -14.72 3.05
CA ASP A 62 -4.24 -14.23 4.24
C ASP A 62 -4.54 -12.74 4.49
N TYR A 63 -4.58 -11.92 3.44
CA TYR A 63 -5.00 -10.52 3.49
C TYR A 63 -6.42 -10.36 4.05
N ASP A 64 -7.37 -11.16 3.57
CA ASP A 64 -8.75 -11.11 4.06
C ASP A 64 -8.85 -11.58 5.54
N ARG A 65 -7.97 -12.50 5.98
CA ARG A 65 -7.84 -12.89 7.40
C ARG A 65 -7.26 -11.77 8.23
N PHE A 66 -6.21 -11.12 7.73
CA PHE A 66 -5.58 -9.98 8.38
C PHE A 66 -6.59 -8.84 8.64
N LEU A 67 -7.37 -8.44 7.65
CA LEU A 67 -8.39 -7.40 7.81
C LEU A 67 -9.44 -7.74 8.88
N ARG A 68 -9.75 -9.02 9.07
CA ARG A 68 -10.67 -9.47 10.12
C ARG A 68 -10.04 -9.57 11.50
N ALA A 69 -8.77 -9.94 11.57
CA ALA A 69 -8.07 -10.24 12.83
C ALA A 69 -7.38 -9.02 13.44
N PHE A 70 -6.78 -8.17 12.62
CA PHE A 70 -5.96 -7.06 13.11
C PHE A 70 -6.77 -6.08 13.96
N ARG A 71 -6.30 -5.86 15.18
CA ARG A 71 -6.83 -4.85 16.12
C ARG A 71 -5.65 -4.20 16.83
N SER A 72 -5.66 -2.87 16.91
CA SER A 72 -4.65 -2.10 17.62
C SER A 72 -5.28 -0.86 18.25
N GLU A 73 -4.85 -0.52 19.45
CA GLU A 73 -5.26 0.73 20.12
C GLU A 73 -4.60 1.93 19.45
N GLU A 74 -3.36 1.78 18.96
CA GLU A 74 -2.55 2.85 18.39
C GLU A 74 -2.68 2.98 16.88
N ASN A 75 -3.07 1.92 16.18
CA ASN A 75 -3.14 1.89 14.73
C ASN A 75 -4.56 1.69 14.21
N GLU A 76 -4.85 2.16 13.01
CA GLU A 76 -6.10 1.94 12.30
C GLU A 76 -5.85 1.37 10.91
N VAL A 77 -6.81 0.60 10.40
CA VAL A 77 -6.76 0.01 9.06
C VAL A 77 -7.60 0.85 8.11
N LEU A 78 -6.97 1.35 7.06
CA LEU A 78 -7.65 2.01 5.95
C LEU A 78 -7.60 1.10 4.73
N ASP A 79 -8.72 0.55 4.33
CA ASP A 79 -8.86 -0.30 3.15
C ASP A 79 -9.99 0.17 2.23
N LEU A 80 -10.04 -0.44 1.04
CA LEU A 80 -11.01 -0.12 0.01
C LEU A 80 -12.47 -0.35 0.47
N SER A 81 -12.70 -1.29 1.39
CA SER A 81 -14.05 -1.74 1.80
C SER A 81 -14.58 -0.95 2.99
N HIS A 82 -13.70 -0.56 3.91
CA HIS A 82 -14.08 -0.03 5.23
C HIS A 82 -13.89 1.49 5.35
N SER A 83 -13.17 2.12 4.42
CA SER A 83 -12.94 3.56 4.47
C SER A 83 -13.59 4.31 3.32
N ASN A 84 -14.44 5.29 3.67
CA ASN A 84 -14.95 6.25 2.69
C ASN A 84 -13.88 7.26 2.23
N VAL A 85 -12.73 7.28 2.89
CA VAL A 85 -11.62 8.22 2.68
C VAL A 85 -10.49 7.57 1.89
N CYS A 86 -10.30 6.25 1.99
CA CYS A 86 -9.26 5.53 1.27
C CYS A 86 -9.58 5.50 -0.22
N VAL A 87 -8.69 6.04 -1.02
CA VAL A 87 -8.75 6.02 -2.49
C VAL A 87 -7.84 4.96 -3.08
N GLU A 88 -6.97 4.39 -2.25
CA GLU A 88 -6.08 3.32 -2.65
C GLU A 88 -6.83 1.99 -2.75
N THR A 89 -6.34 1.11 -3.59
CA THR A 89 -6.88 -0.23 -3.83
C THR A 89 -6.19 -1.30 -2.99
N PHE A 90 -5.25 -0.89 -2.15
CA PHE A 90 -4.55 -1.69 -1.17
C PHE A 90 -4.79 -1.12 0.25
N THR A 91 -4.37 -1.84 1.26
CA THR A 91 -4.56 -1.43 2.66
C THR A 91 -3.41 -0.60 3.16
N LYS A 92 -3.73 0.42 3.95
CA LYS A 92 -2.77 1.16 4.77
C LYS A 92 -3.07 0.89 6.24
N VAL A 93 -2.07 0.48 7.00
CA VAL A 93 -2.15 0.45 8.47
C VAL A 93 -1.49 1.74 8.97
N CYS A 94 -2.29 2.62 9.56
CA CYS A 94 -1.90 3.99 9.87
C CYS A 94 -1.81 4.22 11.37
N ARG A 95 -0.80 4.97 11.82
CA ARG A 95 -0.70 5.46 13.20
C ARG A 95 -1.79 6.51 13.48
N LYS A 96 -2.66 6.25 14.46
CA LYS A 96 -3.63 7.23 14.96
C LYS A 96 -2.90 8.45 15.53
N GLY A 97 -3.55 9.60 15.50
CA GLY A 97 -2.94 10.83 15.99
C GLY A 97 -1.82 11.40 15.10
N THR A 98 -1.58 10.83 13.92
CA THR A 98 -0.66 11.37 12.91
C THR A 98 -1.39 11.75 11.62
N VAL A 99 -0.80 12.62 10.82
CA VAL A 99 -1.29 12.97 9.48
C VAL A 99 -0.11 13.29 8.55
N MET A 100 -0.16 12.77 7.35
CA MET A 100 0.76 13.11 6.26
C MET A 100 0.10 14.18 5.38
N ILE A 101 0.86 15.20 5.01
CA ILE A 101 0.38 16.32 4.18
C ILE A 101 1.24 16.37 2.92
N ASP A 102 0.59 16.21 1.77
CA ASP A 102 1.19 16.41 0.46
C ASP A 102 1.68 17.85 0.33
N ARG A 103 2.99 18.07 0.15
CA ARG A 103 3.60 19.42 0.06
C ARG A 103 3.13 20.17 -1.16
N ALA A 104 3.02 19.51 -2.30
CA ALA A 104 2.64 20.15 -3.57
C ALA A 104 1.18 20.60 -3.55
N LEU A 105 0.29 19.83 -2.94
CA LEU A 105 -1.15 20.05 -2.95
C LEU A 105 -1.67 20.67 -1.65
N GLY A 106 -0.89 20.65 -0.56
CA GLY A 106 -1.28 21.12 0.77
C GLY A 106 -2.52 20.41 1.32
N ARG A 107 -2.65 19.10 1.00
CA ARG A 107 -3.80 18.30 1.42
C ARG A 107 -3.38 17.23 2.42
N ALA A 108 -4.19 17.05 3.46
CA ALA A 108 -4.05 15.93 4.35
C ALA A 108 -4.42 14.64 3.62
N LEU A 109 -3.60 13.63 3.82
CA LEU A 109 -3.77 12.28 3.29
C LEU A 109 -4.28 11.37 4.42
N TRP A 110 -3.45 10.47 4.87
CA TRP A 110 -3.64 9.51 5.97
C TRP A 110 -2.55 9.72 7.03
N GLY A 111 -2.52 8.90 8.07
CA GLY A 111 -1.44 8.91 9.05
C GLY A 111 -0.15 8.27 8.52
N VAL A 112 0.93 8.36 9.30
CA VAL A 112 2.14 7.55 9.05
C VAL A 112 1.75 6.09 8.96
N ASN A 113 2.17 5.37 7.92
CA ASN A 113 1.61 4.08 7.56
C ASN A 113 2.63 3.04 7.10
N VAL A 114 2.16 1.80 7.07
CA VAL A 114 2.71 0.66 6.34
C VAL A 114 1.67 0.23 5.31
N ASP A 115 2.11 -0.04 4.08
CA ASP A 115 1.26 -0.43 2.97
C ASP A 115 1.21 -1.95 2.82
N ILE A 116 0.01 -2.49 2.56
CA ILE A 116 -0.20 -3.93 2.39
C ILE A 116 -0.95 -4.17 1.09
N PHE A 117 -0.26 -4.77 0.13
CA PHE A 117 -0.80 -5.10 -1.19
C PHE A 117 -1.34 -6.53 -1.19
N PRO A 118 -2.60 -6.74 -1.58
CA PRO A 118 -3.12 -8.08 -1.79
C PRO A 118 -2.55 -8.70 -3.06
N ILE A 119 -2.16 -9.95 -2.99
CA ILE A 119 -1.78 -10.78 -4.14
C ILE A 119 -3.00 -11.59 -4.55
N ASP A 120 -3.57 -11.25 -5.66
CA ASP A 120 -4.73 -11.90 -6.25
C ASP A 120 -4.34 -12.88 -7.35
N GLY A 121 -5.16 -13.90 -7.57
CA GLY A 121 -5.04 -14.74 -8.75
C GLY A 121 -5.33 -13.95 -10.03
N ALA A 122 -4.73 -14.38 -11.14
CA ALA A 122 -4.92 -13.74 -12.43
C ALA A 122 -5.12 -14.77 -13.54
N PRO A 123 -5.96 -14.46 -14.56
CA PRO A 123 -6.13 -15.35 -15.70
C PRO A 123 -4.82 -15.43 -16.49
N GLU A 124 -4.46 -16.60 -16.97
CA GLU A 124 -3.30 -16.79 -17.85
C GLU A 124 -3.61 -16.24 -19.25
N GLU A 125 -4.79 -16.60 -19.75
CA GLU A 125 -5.25 -16.07 -21.04
C GLU A 125 -5.91 -14.72 -20.87
N GLY A 126 -5.52 -13.73 -21.68
CA GLY A 126 -6.08 -12.39 -21.65
C GLY A 126 -5.68 -11.56 -20.42
N LEU A 127 -4.57 -11.88 -19.77
CA LEU A 127 -4.08 -11.15 -18.58
C LEU A 127 -3.97 -9.64 -18.83
N GLU A 128 -3.40 -9.24 -19.96
CA GLU A 128 -3.19 -7.81 -20.30
C GLU A 128 -4.52 -7.06 -20.41
N GLN A 129 -5.50 -7.63 -21.13
CA GLN A 129 -6.83 -7.03 -21.26
C GLN A 129 -7.57 -6.96 -19.91
N HIS A 130 -7.42 -7.99 -19.09
CA HIS A 130 -8.00 -8.02 -17.76
C HIS A 130 -7.37 -6.96 -16.85
N TYR A 131 -6.04 -6.88 -16.82
CA TYR A 131 -5.28 -5.87 -16.07
C TYR A 131 -5.68 -4.44 -16.49
N GLU A 132 -5.70 -4.15 -17.80
CA GLU A 132 -6.12 -2.84 -18.30
C GLU A 132 -7.57 -2.50 -17.92
N ALA A 133 -8.48 -3.49 -17.93
CA ALA A 133 -9.87 -3.27 -17.51
C ALA A 133 -9.95 -2.87 -16.02
N MET A 134 -9.13 -3.50 -15.18
CA MET A 134 -9.03 -3.17 -13.75
C MET A 134 -8.43 -1.77 -13.54
N CYS A 135 -7.35 -1.41 -14.24
CA CYS A 135 -6.75 -0.08 -14.18
C CYS A 135 -7.75 1.01 -14.60
N ARG A 136 -8.51 0.80 -15.67
CA ARG A 136 -9.57 1.74 -16.09
C ARG A 136 -10.63 1.96 -15.01
N LYS A 137 -11.01 0.91 -14.26
CA LYS A 137 -11.95 1.05 -13.13
C LYS A 137 -11.33 1.80 -11.96
N GLN A 138 -10.08 1.49 -11.61
CA GLN A 138 -9.35 2.18 -10.55
C GLN A 138 -9.27 3.69 -10.78
N GLU A 139 -9.04 4.13 -12.01
CA GLU A 139 -8.98 5.57 -12.35
C GLU A 139 -10.25 6.37 -11.97
N TRP A 140 -11.39 5.70 -11.82
CA TRP A 140 -12.62 6.35 -11.39
C TRP A 140 -12.67 6.63 -9.90
N ILE A 141 -11.93 5.85 -9.07
CA ILE A 141 -11.97 6.01 -7.60
C ILE A 141 -11.54 7.42 -7.17
N PRO A 142 -10.36 7.95 -7.56
CA PRO A 142 -9.96 9.31 -7.21
C PRO A 142 -10.89 10.38 -7.75
N ARG A 143 -11.54 10.13 -8.90
CA ARG A 143 -12.48 11.05 -9.52
C ARG A 143 -13.81 11.11 -8.78
N LEU A 144 -14.22 9.99 -8.16
CA LEU A 144 -15.49 9.85 -7.45
C LEU A 144 -15.36 10.17 -5.97
N CYS A 145 -14.18 10.02 -5.37
CA CYS A 145 -13.93 10.22 -3.94
C CYS A 145 -13.59 11.70 -3.68
N PRO A 146 -14.47 12.48 -3.04
CA PRO A 146 -14.24 13.91 -2.85
C PRO A 146 -13.48 14.28 -1.57
N PHE A 147 -13.12 13.30 -0.73
CA PHE A 147 -12.67 13.56 0.64
C PHE A 147 -11.15 13.66 0.76
N TYR A 148 -10.68 14.89 0.58
CA TYR A 148 -9.42 15.30 1.16
C TYR A 148 -9.70 16.46 2.11
N LYS A 149 -9.38 16.31 3.41
CA LYS A 149 -9.38 17.43 4.33
C LYS A 149 -8.33 18.45 3.84
N ALA A 150 -8.77 19.58 3.34
CA ALA A 150 -7.86 20.66 3.02
C ALA A 150 -7.29 21.25 4.31
N VAL A 151 -5.98 21.27 4.43
CA VAL A 151 -5.25 21.90 5.55
C VAL A 151 -4.51 23.12 4.99
N GLY A 152 -4.55 24.25 5.72
CA GLY A 152 -3.80 25.46 5.36
C GLY A 152 -4.60 26.59 4.68
N LYS A 153 -3.86 27.62 4.19
CA LYS A 153 -4.41 28.91 3.71
C LYS A 153 -5.33 28.80 2.48
N ASN A 154 -5.32 27.68 1.77
CA ASN A 154 -6.07 27.50 0.51
C ASN A 154 -7.43 26.79 0.68
N ARG A 155 -7.98 26.70 1.89
CA ARG A 155 -9.25 26.01 2.21
C ARG A 155 -10.42 26.42 1.31
N PHE A 156 -10.52 27.70 0.97
CA PHE A 156 -11.62 28.19 0.12
C PHE A 156 -11.52 27.71 -1.32
N ARG A 157 -10.31 27.74 -1.93
CA ARG A 157 -10.10 27.21 -3.30
C ARG A 157 -10.39 25.71 -3.38
N TRP A 158 -10.03 24.97 -2.34
CA TRP A 158 -10.34 23.54 -2.22
C TRP A 158 -11.83 23.31 -2.03
N PHE A 159 -12.51 24.10 -1.22
CA PHE A 159 -13.95 24.03 -1.05
C PHE A 159 -14.69 24.28 -2.37
N VAL A 160 -14.29 25.27 -3.15
CA VAL A 160 -14.87 25.56 -4.48
C VAL A 160 -14.60 24.40 -5.45
N LYS A 161 -13.36 23.90 -5.52
CA LYS A 161 -13.04 22.71 -6.33
C LYS A 161 -13.84 21.48 -5.90
N TYR A 162 -14.01 21.29 -4.61
CA TYR A 162 -14.85 20.22 -4.03
C TYR A 162 -16.31 20.35 -4.49
N CYS A 163 -16.91 21.53 -4.36
CA CYS A 163 -18.29 21.77 -4.80
C CYS A 163 -18.47 21.56 -6.31
N LEU A 164 -17.54 22.05 -7.12
CA LEU A 164 -17.54 21.84 -8.57
C LEU A 164 -17.38 20.35 -8.95
N LYS A 165 -16.50 19.64 -8.26
CA LYS A 165 -16.29 18.21 -8.46
C LYS A 165 -17.53 17.41 -8.05
N ARG A 166 -18.19 17.79 -6.93
CA ARG A 166 -19.42 17.18 -6.46
C ARG A 166 -20.61 17.41 -7.39
N LEU A 167 -20.71 18.56 -8.04
CA LEU A 167 -21.72 18.84 -9.06
C LEU A 167 -21.51 17.99 -10.32
N ARG A 168 -20.25 17.74 -10.67
CA ARG A 168 -19.91 16.95 -11.88
C ARG A 168 -19.95 15.45 -11.64
N TYR A 169 -19.74 14.97 -10.41
CA TYR A 169 -19.67 13.55 -10.04
C TYR A 169 -20.56 13.28 -8.81
N PRO A 170 -21.87 13.13 -9.01
CA PRO A 170 -22.77 12.91 -7.91
C PRO A 170 -22.70 11.45 -7.42
N SER A 171 -22.07 11.20 -6.35
CA SER A 171 -22.39 10.26 -5.27
C SER A 171 -21.25 9.37 -4.77
N LEU A 172 -21.03 9.44 -3.47
CA LEU A 172 -20.34 8.46 -2.64
C LEU A 172 -20.83 7.02 -2.89
N ARG A 173 -22.13 6.84 -3.20
CA ARG A 173 -22.71 5.55 -3.58
C ARG A 173 -22.06 4.96 -4.82
N ARG A 174 -21.72 5.78 -5.82
CA ARG A 174 -21.08 5.32 -7.05
C ARG A 174 -19.63 4.94 -6.81
N CYS A 175 -18.91 5.68 -5.94
CA CYS A 175 -17.56 5.30 -5.53
C CYS A 175 -17.57 3.96 -4.80
N ALA A 176 -18.47 3.75 -3.84
CA ALA A 176 -18.65 2.48 -3.15
C ALA A 176 -18.99 1.33 -4.13
N GLY A 177 -19.83 1.60 -5.13
CA GLY A 177 -20.16 0.63 -6.17
C GLY A 177 -18.93 0.20 -6.98
N VAL A 178 -18.14 1.15 -7.47
CA VAL A 178 -16.89 0.85 -8.22
C VAL A 178 -15.91 0.06 -7.35
N LYS A 179 -15.76 0.42 -6.07
CA LYS A 179 -14.92 -0.31 -5.13
C LYS A 179 -15.40 -1.76 -4.95
N GLN A 180 -16.70 -1.96 -4.81
CA GLN A 180 -17.30 -3.30 -4.69
C GLN A 180 -17.10 -4.13 -5.97
N GLU A 181 -17.28 -3.52 -7.15
CA GLU A 181 -17.02 -4.17 -8.42
C GLU A 181 -15.57 -4.62 -8.55
N ILE A 182 -14.61 -3.73 -8.25
CA ILE A 182 -13.18 -4.06 -8.24
C ILE A 182 -12.91 -5.23 -7.29
N ASN A 183 -13.38 -5.15 -6.05
CA ASN A 183 -13.19 -6.22 -5.08
C ASN A 183 -13.83 -7.55 -5.51
N ALA A 184 -14.99 -7.52 -6.16
CA ALA A 184 -15.64 -8.72 -6.66
C ALA A 184 -14.84 -9.35 -7.81
N GLU A 185 -14.32 -8.56 -8.73
CA GLU A 185 -13.51 -9.07 -9.84
C GLU A 185 -12.15 -9.62 -9.39
N LEU A 186 -11.46 -8.93 -8.47
CA LEU A 186 -10.21 -9.43 -7.88
C LEU A 186 -10.41 -10.79 -7.20
N ARG A 187 -11.57 -11.02 -6.59
CA ARG A 187 -11.90 -12.30 -5.95
C ARG A 187 -12.46 -13.35 -6.89
N ALA A 188 -12.81 -13.00 -8.12
CA ALA A 188 -13.29 -13.95 -9.11
C ALA A 188 -12.16 -14.88 -9.58
N CYS A 189 -10.95 -14.36 -9.73
CA CYS A 189 -9.74 -15.14 -9.95
C CYS A 189 -9.10 -15.47 -8.60
N ARG A 190 -9.46 -16.60 -8.01
CA ARG A 190 -8.98 -16.95 -6.67
C ARG A 190 -7.48 -17.24 -6.69
N PHE A 191 -6.77 -16.69 -5.70
CA PHE A 191 -5.39 -17.06 -5.44
C PHE A 191 -5.29 -18.57 -5.16
N GLY A 192 -4.43 -19.25 -5.91
CA GLY A 192 -4.24 -20.71 -5.84
C GLY A 192 -5.06 -21.52 -6.83
N ASP A 193 -6.12 -20.95 -7.45
CA ASP A 193 -6.88 -21.62 -8.52
C ASP A 193 -6.33 -21.27 -9.92
N THR A 194 -5.47 -20.26 -10.02
CA THR A 194 -4.86 -19.80 -11.26
C THR A 194 -3.34 -19.95 -11.20
N PRO A 195 -2.67 -20.19 -12.34
CA PRO A 195 -1.20 -20.37 -12.36
C PRO A 195 -0.45 -19.06 -12.10
N LEU A 196 -1.10 -17.90 -12.34
CA LEU A 196 -0.53 -16.58 -12.13
C LEU A 196 -1.20 -15.89 -10.94
N ALA A 197 -0.41 -15.10 -10.22
CA ALA A 197 -0.88 -14.21 -9.17
C ALA A 197 -0.02 -12.94 -9.13
N GLY A 198 -0.59 -11.84 -8.62
CA GLY A 198 0.13 -10.57 -8.51
C GLY A 198 -0.69 -9.47 -7.86
N ALA A 199 -0.02 -8.34 -7.62
CA ALA A 199 -0.67 -7.12 -7.15
C ALA A 199 -1.22 -6.32 -8.34
N TYR A 200 -2.55 -6.25 -8.48
CA TYR A 200 -3.17 -5.54 -9.61
C TYR A 200 -2.87 -4.04 -9.65
N PHE A 201 -2.53 -3.45 -8.52
CA PHE A 201 -2.36 -2.01 -8.40
C PHE A 201 -1.00 -1.62 -7.83
N GLY A 202 0.00 -2.50 -8.05
CA GLY A 202 1.40 -2.16 -7.88
C GLY A 202 1.89 -1.24 -9.02
N ASP A 203 3.04 -0.61 -8.80
CA ASP A 203 3.61 0.38 -9.72
C ASP A 203 4.23 -0.24 -10.98
N ASP A 204 4.51 -1.56 -10.96
CA ASP A 204 5.24 -2.25 -12.02
C ASP A 204 4.34 -2.87 -13.10
N GLY A 205 3.04 -2.64 -13.01
CA GLY A 205 2.08 -3.02 -14.04
C GLY A 205 1.99 -4.53 -14.22
N ILE A 206 1.98 -4.99 -15.47
CA ILE A 206 1.86 -6.42 -15.79
C ILE A 206 3.03 -7.27 -15.28
N ARG A 207 4.17 -6.66 -14.93
CA ARG A 207 5.32 -7.37 -14.35
C ARG A 207 5.02 -7.90 -12.94
N GLU A 208 4.02 -7.35 -12.26
CA GLU A 208 3.53 -7.82 -10.95
C GLU A 208 3.01 -9.27 -10.97
N PHE A 209 2.59 -9.76 -12.14
CA PHE A 209 2.03 -11.10 -12.26
C PHE A 209 3.12 -12.14 -12.52
N MET A 210 3.19 -13.11 -11.61
CA MET A 210 4.21 -14.15 -11.53
C MET A 210 3.55 -15.50 -11.26
N PRO A 211 4.28 -16.64 -11.37
CA PRO A 211 3.77 -17.92 -10.94
C PRO A 211 3.22 -17.85 -9.51
N ALA A 212 1.98 -18.25 -9.30
CA ALA A 212 1.31 -18.17 -7.99
C ALA A 212 2.06 -18.94 -6.90
N GLU A 213 2.80 -20.00 -7.29
CA GLU A 213 3.64 -20.80 -6.40
C GLU A 213 4.76 -19.99 -5.72
N TRP A 214 5.21 -18.87 -6.33
CA TRP A 214 6.25 -18.03 -5.71
C TRP A 214 5.81 -17.40 -4.38
N PHE A 215 4.51 -17.27 -4.16
CA PHE A 215 3.92 -16.69 -2.96
C PHE A 215 3.49 -17.74 -1.91
N LEU A 216 3.91 -19.01 -2.07
CA LEU A 216 3.51 -20.10 -1.16
C LEU A 216 4.55 -20.39 -0.09
N GLU A 217 5.85 -20.26 -0.42
CA GLU A 217 6.97 -20.57 0.48
C GLU A 217 7.63 -19.28 0.96
N TYR A 218 8.05 -19.29 2.23
CA TYR A 218 8.62 -18.12 2.90
C TYR A 218 9.95 -18.49 3.57
N THR A 219 10.83 -17.51 3.64
CA THR A 219 12.04 -17.48 4.45
C THR A 219 12.06 -16.19 5.26
N GLU A 220 13.14 -15.90 5.97
CA GLU A 220 13.27 -14.65 6.73
C GLU A 220 14.52 -13.91 6.31
N LEU A 221 14.43 -12.58 6.25
CA LEU A 221 15.56 -11.68 6.03
C LEU A 221 15.62 -10.63 7.13
N PRO A 222 16.83 -10.12 7.45
CA PRO A 222 17.00 -9.05 8.42
C PRO A 222 16.50 -7.71 7.85
N PHE A 223 15.75 -6.97 8.66
CA PHE A 223 15.34 -5.59 8.38
C PHE A 223 15.30 -4.81 9.70
N GLU A 224 16.09 -3.73 9.78
CA GLU A 224 16.21 -2.87 10.99
C GLU A 224 16.41 -3.68 12.30
N GLY A 225 17.34 -4.65 12.24
CA GLY A 225 17.74 -5.44 13.40
C GLY A 225 16.79 -6.55 13.83
N LYS A 226 15.71 -6.82 13.08
CA LYS A 226 14.77 -7.93 13.30
C LYS A 226 14.67 -8.81 12.06
N MET A 227 14.23 -10.05 12.24
CA MET A 227 13.95 -10.98 11.14
C MET A 227 12.47 -10.88 10.75
N TYR A 228 12.23 -10.71 9.46
CA TYR A 228 10.89 -10.60 8.89
C TYR A 228 10.68 -11.59 7.74
N PRO A 229 9.48 -12.14 7.59
CA PRO A 229 9.17 -13.06 6.51
C PRO A 229 9.26 -12.38 5.14
N VAL A 230 9.82 -13.14 4.20
CA VAL A 230 9.86 -12.80 2.78
C VAL A 230 9.53 -14.04 1.96
N ILE A 231 8.96 -13.88 0.77
CA ILE A 231 8.76 -15.02 -0.14
C ILE A 231 10.11 -15.68 -0.44
N ALA A 232 10.16 -17.00 -0.46
CA ALA A 232 11.42 -17.74 -0.69
C ALA A 232 12.04 -17.41 -2.07
N ARG A 233 11.20 -17.06 -3.06
CA ARG A 233 11.60 -16.62 -4.40
C ARG A 233 11.86 -15.11 -4.51
N TYR A 234 12.28 -14.46 -3.44
CA TYR A 234 12.48 -13.00 -3.40
C TYR A 234 13.47 -12.48 -4.45
N ASP A 235 14.50 -13.24 -4.80
CA ASP A 235 15.47 -12.82 -5.83
C ASP A 235 14.84 -12.81 -7.22
N ASP A 236 14.08 -13.86 -7.56
CA ASP A 236 13.35 -13.94 -8.83
C ASP A 236 12.27 -12.83 -8.92
N TYR A 237 11.55 -12.58 -7.82
CA TYR A 237 10.57 -11.51 -7.69
C TYR A 237 11.19 -10.13 -7.94
N LEU A 238 12.28 -9.82 -7.24
CA LEU A 238 12.97 -8.54 -7.38
C LEU A 238 13.58 -8.35 -8.77
N ARG A 239 14.17 -9.40 -9.35
CA ARG A 239 14.71 -9.33 -10.71
C ARG A 239 13.63 -9.10 -11.76
N ARG A 240 12.48 -9.70 -11.59
CA ARG A 240 11.34 -9.49 -12.50
C ARG A 240 10.82 -8.05 -12.48
N LEU A 241 10.74 -7.43 -11.29
CA LEU A 241 10.25 -6.05 -11.16
C LEU A 241 11.33 -5.02 -11.51
N PHE A 242 12.54 -5.19 -10.99
CA PHE A 242 13.56 -4.14 -10.97
C PHE A 242 14.84 -4.49 -11.76
N GLY A 243 14.90 -5.67 -12.36
CA GLY A 243 16.11 -6.12 -13.10
C GLY A 243 17.28 -6.36 -12.16
N ASP A 244 18.42 -5.75 -12.42
CA ASP A 244 19.59 -5.84 -11.52
C ASP A 244 19.43 -4.89 -10.32
N TYR A 245 18.55 -5.28 -9.40
CA TYR A 245 18.25 -4.50 -8.21
C TYR A 245 19.42 -4.36 -7.22
N MET A 246 20.45 -5.20 -7.36
CA MET A 246 21.68 -5.08 -6.55
C MET A 246 22.54 -3.88 -6.98
N GLN A 247 22.42 -3.44 -8.23
CA GLN A 247 23.09 -2.24 -8.71
C GLN A 247 22.41 -0.99 -8.11
N LEU A 248 23.21 -0.14 -7.49
CA LEU A 248 22.72 1.15 -6.98
C LEU A 248 22.35 2.08 -8.15
N PRO A 249 21.23 2.78 -8.09
CA PRO A 249 20.91 3.79 -9.10
C PRO A 249 21.92 4.94 -9.05
N PRO A 250 22.04 5.76 -10.13
CA PRO A 250 22.85 6.97 -10.12
C PRO A 250 22.50 7.88 -8.94
N GLU A 251 23.48 8.60 -8.37
CA GLU A 251 23.28 9.43 -7.18
C GLU A 251 22.13 10.44 -7.32
N ALA A 252 21.96 11.03 -8.49
CA ALA A 252 20.86 11.95 -8.77
C ALA A 252 19.47 11.34 -8.65
N GLN A 253 19.36 10.00 -8.67
CA GLN A 253 18.10 9.26 -8.51
C GLN A 253 17.90 8.72 -7.08
N ARG A 254 18.89 8.91 -6.19
CA ARG A 254 18.82 8.48 -4.79
C ARG A 254 18.11 9.50 -3.93
N VAL A 255 16.85 9.74 -4.24
CA VAL A 255 15.98 10.70 -3.54
C VAL A 255 14.66 10.02 -3.22
N SER A 256 14.03 10.42 -2.11
CA SER A 256 12.68 9.96 -1.79
C SER A 256 11.72 10.31 -2.93
N ARG A 257 10.82 9.39 -3.25
CA ARG A 257 9.77 9.58 -4.26
C ARG A 257 8.55 10.28 -3.69
N HIS A 258 8.46 10.39 -2.37
CA HIS A 258 7.32 10.95 -1.68
C HIS A 258 7.59 12.41 -1.27
N ASP A 259 6.60 13.25 -1.48
CA ASP A 259 6.66 14.68 -1.15
C ASP A 259 5.64 15.02 -0.06
N TYR A 260 5.85 14.42 1.14
CA TYR A 260 5.00 14.63 2.31
C TYR A 260 5.75 15.26 3.46
N ASP A 261 5.00 16.01 4.28
CA ASP A 261 5.38 16.30 5.67
C ASP A 261 4.46 15.53 6.61
N SER A 262 5.03 14.92 7.64
CA SER A 262 4.28 14.18 8.67
C SER A 262 4.11 15.03 9.92
N TYR A 263 2.92 14.97 10.54
CA TYR A 263 2.58 15.76 11.71
C TYR A 263 1.86 14.93 12.77
N LEU A 264 2.11 15.24 14.05
CA LEU A 264 1.22 14.85 15.14
C LEU A 264 -0.02 15.73 15.11
N THR A 265 -1.20 15.14 15.34
CA THR A 265 -2.46 15.87 15.48
C THR A 265 -2.79 16.07 16.96
N ASP A 266 -3.41 17.21 17.30
CA ASP A 266 -3.76 17.57 18.68
C ASP A 266 -4.91 16.73 19.30
N ASN A 267 -5.36 15.68 18.61
CA ASN A 267 -6.43 14.76 19.00
C ASN A 267 -5.90 13.32 19.18
N ALA A 268 -4.75 13.16 19.84
CA ALA A 268 -4.26 11.84 20.24
C ALA A 268 -4.77 11.50 21.67
#